data_edd3a0a2420016d63837822df8f83df5
#
_entry.id   edd3a0a2420016d63837822df8f83df5
#
_cell.length_a   1.000
_cell.length_b   1.000
_cell.length_c   1.000
_cell.angle_alpha   90.00
_cell.angle_beta   90.00
_cell.angle_gamma   90.00
#
_symmetry.space_group_name_H-M   'P 1'
#
loop_
_entity.id
_entity.type
_entity.pdbx_description
1 polymer ?
#
loop_
_entity_poly.entity_id
_entity_poly.type
_entity_poly.pdbx_seq_one_letter_code
_entity_poly.pdbx_strand_id
1 'polypeptide(L)'
;ADHFLLVLAIEEAKALWQQQQALMAAPTRWLAQHIAHGIPYLEQPLLGEYVPQQLNLQTLDAISFTKGCYMGQEMVARMKYLGKNKRAMYL
;
A
#
# COMPACT_ATOMS: atom_id res chain seq x y z
N ALA A 1 -15.71 1.41 5.85
CA ALA A 1 -15.82 0.09 6.48
C ALA A 1 -14.43 -0.52 6.64
N ASP A 2 -14.19 -1.16 7.76
CA ASP A 2 -12.92 -1.84 8.01
C ASP A 2 -12.79 -3.06 7.10
N HIS A 3 -11.59 -3.27 6.59
CA HIS A 3 -11.27 -4.46 5.81
C HIS A 3 -9.91 -4.99 6.23
N PHE A 4 -9.72 -6.29 6.11
CA PHE A 4 -8.54 -6.98 6.60
C PHE A 4 -7.96 -7.89 5.53
N LEU A 5 -6.64 -7.98 5.49
CA LEU A 5 -5.91 -8.98 4.74
C LEU A 5 -5.44 -10.07 5.70
N LEU A 6 -5.84 -11.30 5.44
CA LEU A 6 -5.40 -12.46 6.22
C LEU A 6 -4.39 -13.27 5.42
N VAL A 7 -3.25 -13.55 6.02
CA VAL A 7 -2.22 -14.42 5.45
C VAL A 7 -2.16 -15.70 6.31
N LEU A 8 -2.60 -16.80 5.75
CA LEU A 8 -2.79 -18.08 6.45
C LEU A 8 -2.15 -19.23 5.68
N ALA A 9 -1.88 -20.34 6.36
CA ALA A 9 -1.61 -21.59 5.68
C ALA A 9 -2.84 -22.02 4.86
N ILE A 10 -2.62 -22.73 3.74
CA ILE A 10 -3.68 -22.99 2.76
C ILE A 10 -4.87 -23.77 3.37
N GLU A 11 -4.61 -24.70 4.28
CA GLU A 11 -5.67 -25.48 4.92
C GLU A 11 -6.47 -24.65 5.93
N GLU A 12 -5.82 -23.73 6.63
CA GLU A 12 -6.49 -22.77 7.53
C GLU A 12 -7.34 -21.79 6.72
N ALA A 13 -6.82 -21.30 5.60
CA ALA A 13 -7.55 -20.41 4.71
C ALA A 13 -8.81 -21.08 4.16
N LYS A 14 -8.72 -22.35 3.73
CA LYS A 14 -9.86 -23.13 3.27
C LYS A 14 -10.90 -23.35 4.36
N ALA A 15 -10.46 -23.70 5.57
CA ALA A 15 -11.36 -23.91 6.71
C ALA A 15 -12.10 -22.61 7.08
N LEU A 16 -11.37 -21.51 7.16
CA LEU A 16 -11.96 -20.18 7.42
C LEU A 16 -12.96 -19.79 6.34
N TRP A 17 -12.62 -20.00 5.07
CA TRP A 17 -13.49 -19.71 3.93
C TRP A 17 -14.81 -20.46 4.00
N GLN A 18 -14.76 -21.75 4.36
CA GLN A 18 -15.94 -22.58 4.51
C GLN A 18 -16.83 -22.20 5.70
N GLN A 19 -16.21 -21.68 6.76
CA GLN A 19 -16.94 -21.23 7.96
C GLN A 19 -17.62 -19.87 7.76
N GLN A 20 -17.11 -19.05 6.84
CA GLN A 20 -17.68 -17.72 6.58
C GLN A 20 -18.91 -17.83 5.70
N GLN A 21 -20.04 -17.37 6.22
CA GLN A 21 -21.28 -17.20 5.45
C GLN A 21 -21.30 -15.83 4.73
N ALA A 22 -20.15 -15.22 4.55
CA ALA A 22 -20.02 -13.93 3.93
C ALA A 22 -20.28 -13.99 2.43
N LEU A 23 -20.83 -12.91 1.89
CA LEU A 23 -21.00 -12.77 0.45
C LEU A 23 -19.65 -12.64 -0.26
N MET A 24 -19.44 -13.47 -1.26
CA MET A 24 -18.29 -13.34 -2.14
C MET A 24 -18.38 -12.02 -2.92
N ALA A 25 -17.25 -11.32 -3.00
CA ALA A 25 -17.13 -10.11 -3.79
C ALA A 25 -16.06 -10.27 -4.89
N ALA A 26 -16.25 -9.56 -6.00
CA ALA A 26 -15.24 -9.54 -7.05
C ALA A 26 -13.94 -8.88 -6.55
N PRO A 27 -12.75 -9.33 -7.02
CA PRO A 27 -11.46 -8.72 -6.67
C PRO A 27 -11.39 -7.22 -6.98
N THR A 28 -12.11 -6.75 -7.98
CA THR A 28 -12.22 -5.33 -8.34
C THR A 28 -12.78 -4.47 -7.21
N ARG A 29 -13.59 -5.03 -6.32
CA ARG A 29 -14.10 -4.31 -5.14
C ARG A 29 -12.99 -4.00 -4.15
N TRP A 30 -12.05 -4.92 -3.96
CA TRP A 30 -10.85 -4.69 -3.17
C TRP A 30 -10.00 -3.55 -3.75
N LEU A 31 -9.75 -3.59 -5.06
CA LEU A 31 -8.99 -2.53 -5.75
C LEU A 31 -9.70 -1.18 -5.65
N ALA A 32 -11.02 -1.14 -5.83
CA ALA A 32 -11.79 0.09 -5.69
C ALA A 32 -11.67 0.71 -4.29
N GLN A 33 -11.63 -0.12 -3.25
CA GLN A 33 -11.39 0.36 -1.88
C GLN A 33 -9.97 0.91 -1.70
N HIS A 34 -8.97 0.28 -2.26
CA HIS A 34 -7.59 0.79 -2.24
C HIS A 34 -7.52 2.17 -2.92
N ILE A 35 -8.13 2.32 -4.08
CA ILE A 35 -8.21 3.61 -4.78
C ILE A 35 -8.89 4.66 -3.90
N ALA A 36 -10.05 4.35 -3.34
CA ALA A 36 -10.81 5.27 -2.50
C ALA A 36 -10.05 5.72 -1.25
N HIS A 37 -9.14 4.89 -0.73
CA HIS A 37 -8.28 5.23 0.41
C HIS A 37 -6.92 5.79 0.00
N GLY A 38 -6.66 5.99 -1.30
CA GLY A 38 -5.38 6.49 -1.80
C GLY A 38 -4.21 5.51 -1.60
N ILE A 39 -4.50 4.22 -1.45
CA ILE A 39 -3.47 3.18 -1.29
C ILE A 39 -2.95 2.80 -2.68
N PRO A 40 -1.65 3.03 -2.97
CA PRO A 40 -1.10 2.70 -4.28
C PRO A 40 -1.01 1.19 -4.49
N TYR A 41 -1.28 0.76 -5.70
CA TYR A 41 -1.06 -0.60 -6.14
C TYR A 41 0.09 -0.61 -7.15
N LEU A 42 1.21 -1.23 -6.78
CA LEU A 42 2.42 -1.22 -7.61
C LEU A 42 2.41 -2.40 -8.58
N GLU A 43 2.20 -2.10 -9.82
CA GLU A 43 2.36 -3.04 -10.94
C GLU A 43 3.73 -2.89 -11.60
N GLN A 44 4.11 -3.89 -12.40
CA GLN A 44 5.40 -3.95 -13.07
C GLN A 44 5.86 -2.65 -13.73
N PRO A 45 5.01 -1.91 -14.48
CA PRO A 45 5.42 -0.67 -15.12
C PRO A 45 5.75 0.48 -14.17
N LEU A 46 5.33 0.37 -12.91
CA LEU A 46 5.53 1.42 -11.90
C LEU A 46 6.72 1.16 -10.97
N LEU A 47 7.32 -0.03 -11.06
CA LEU A 47 8.43 -0.41 -10.20
C LEU A 47 9.67 0.44 -10.50
N GLY A 48 10.17 1.11 -9.47
CA GLY A 48 11.37 1.96 -9.58
C GLY A 48 11.14 3.34 -10.20
N GLU A 49 9.95 3.66 -10.66
CA GLU A 49 9.65 4.93 -11.35
C GLU A 49 9.37 6.09 -10.38
N TYR A 50 8.96 5.81 -9.17
CA TYR A 50 8.51 6.81 -8.22
C TYR A 50 9.15 6.63 -6.85
N VAL A 51 9.47 7.75 -6.20
CA VAL A 51 9.82 7.72 -4.76
C VAL A 51 8.53 7.61 -3.92
N PRO A 52 8.60 7.05 -2.71
CA PRO A 52 7.42 6.81 -1.87
C PRO A 52 6.53 8.02 -1.64
N GLN A 53 7.12 9.22 -1.51
CA GLN A 53 6.36 10.46 -1.32
C GLN A 53 5.51 10.85 -2.54
N GLN A 54 5.93 10.47 -3.75
CA GLN A 54 5.16 10.72 -4.97
C GLN A 54 3.93 9.81 -5.06
N LEU A 55 3.93 8.71 -4.32
CA LEU A 55 2.80 7.78 -4.17
C LEU A 55 1.95 8.07 -2.93
N ASN A 56 2.10 9.25 -2.33
CA ASN A 56 1.39 9.68 -1.13
C ASN A 56 1.58 8.77 0.09
N LEU A 57 2.62 7.92 0.12
CA LEU A 57 2.85 6.97 1.21
C LEU A 57 3.13 7.67 2.55
N GLN A 58 3.59 8.92 2.53
CA GLN A 58 3.77 9.71 3.73
C GLN A 58 2.43 10.05 4.39
N THR A 59 1.39 10.34 3.63
CA THR A 59 0.06 10.65 4.15
C THR A 59 -0.65 9.42 4.71
N LEU A 60 -0.22 8.24 4.31
CA LEU A 60 -0.72 6.95 4.81
C LEU A 60 0.10 6.42 6.00
N ASP A 61 1.04 7.24 6.52
CA ASP A 61 1.97 6.84 7.57
C ASP A 61 2.79 5.57 7.22
N ALA A 62 3.02 5.36 5.93
CA ALA A 62 3.70 4.19 5.40
C ALA A 62 5.21 4.37 5.19
N ILE A 63 5.76 5.52 5.62
CA ILE A 63 7.19 5.81 5.55
C ILE A 63 7.72 6.04 6.96
N SER A 64 8.74 5.27 7.35
CA SER A 64 9.45 5.52 8.61
C SER A 64 10.70 6.37 8.36
N PHE A 65 10.84 7.45 9.10
CA PHE A 65 12.04 8.30 9.10
C PHE A 65 12.93 8.05 10.32
N THR A 66 12.54 7.16 11.21
CA THR A 66 13.20 6.89 12.49
C THR A 66 13.70 5.47 12.67
N LYS A 67 13.24 4.52 11.85
CA LYS A 67 13.75 3.15 11.88
C LYS A 67 15.20 3.08 11.36
N GLY A 68 15.89 1.98 11.64
CA GLY A 68 17.24 1.73 11.14
C GLY A 68 17.39 1.82 9.62
N CYS A 69 18.61 1.67 9.13
CA CYS A 69 18.96 1.84 7.73
C CYS A 69 18.21 0.86 6.80
N TYR A 70 17.80 1.35 5.65
CA TYR A 70 17.20 0.56 4.58
C TYR A 70 17.63 1.10 3.20
N MET A 71 17.53 0.28 2.18
CA MET A 71 17.93 0.65 0.82
C MET A 71 17.06 1.80 0.30
N GLY A 72 17.69 2.83 -0.27
CA GLY A 72 17.01 4.02 -0.79
C GLY A 72 16.64 5.09 0.25
N GLN A 73 17.02 4.88 1.52
CA GLN A 73 16.72 5.80 2.61
C GLN A 73 17.19 7.22 2.35
N GLU A 74 18.34 7.41 1.70
CA GLU A 74 18.89 8.73 1.38
C GLU A 74 17.95 9.54 0.48
N MET A 75 17.35 8.92 -0.51
CA MET A 75 16.41 9.58 -1.42
C MET A 75 15.13 9.98 -0.70
N VAL A 76 14.63 9.10 0.15
CA VAL A 76 13.43 9.36 0.98
C VAL A 76 13.69 10.50 1.95
N ALA A 77 14.82 10.49 2.64
CA ALA A 77 15.21 11.55 3.58
C ALA A 77 15.45 12.89 2.86
N ARG A 78 16.14 12.87 1.72
CA ARG A 78 16.38 14.08 0.92
C ARG A 78 15.07 14.71 0.47
N MET A 79 14.11 13.93 0.00
CA MET A 79 12.80 14.42 -0.39
C MET A 79 12.05 15.09 0.78
N LYS A 80 12.17 14.54 1.99
CA LYS A 80 11.55 15.11 3.18
C LYS A 80 12.15 16.44 3.60
N TYR A 81 13.49 16.54 3.65
CA TYR A 81 14.19 17.64 4.29
C TYR A 81 14.69 18.72 3.32
N LEU A 82 15.03 18.36 2.09
CA LEU A 82 15.67 19.25 1.12
C LEU A 82 14.89 19.39 -0.18
N GLY A 83 13.96 18.50 -0.45
CA GLY A 83 13.20 18.44 -1.70
C GLY A 83 11.85 19.13 -1.61
N LYS A 84 11.33 19.51 -2.79
CA LYS A 84 9.93 19.86 -2.96
C LYS A 84 9.30 18.75 -3.81
N ASN A 85 8.36 18.03 -3.22
CA ASN A 85 7.59 17.04 -3.97
C ASN A 85 6.66 17.77 -4.96
N LYS A 86 6.95 17.62 -6.25
CA LYS A 86 6.18 18.25 -7.34
C LYS A 86 5.13 17.30 -7.93
N ARG A 87 5.08 16.08 -7.47
CA ARG A 87 4.18 15.04 -7.99
C ARG A 87 3.48 14.36 -6.83
N ALA A 88 2.22 14.06 -7.00
CA ALA A 88 1.41 13.30 -6.06
C ALA A 88 0.33 12.54 -6.82
N MET A 89 -0.22 11.50 -6.20
CA MET A 89 -1.42 10.86 -6.74
C MET A 89 -2.65 11.70 -6.41
N TYR A 90 -3.57 11.75 -7.36
CA TYR A 90 -4.88 12.37 -7.23
C TYR A 90 -5.97 11.38 -7.63
N LEU A 91 -7.11 11.46 -7.00
CA LEU A 91 -8.32 10.74 -7.37
C LEU A 91 -9.11 11.54 -8.39
#